data_9ad71fd37b704f337afa480817f24864
#
_entry.id   9ad71fd37b704f337afa480817f24864
#
_cell.length_a   1.000
_cell.length_b   1.000
_cell.length_c   1.000
_cell.angle_alpha   90.00
_cell.angle_beta   90.00
_cell.angle_gamma   90.00
#
_symmetry.space_group_name_H-M   'P 1'
#
loop_
_entity.id
_entity.type
_entity.pdbx_description
1 polymer ?
#
loop_
_entity_poly.entity_id
_entity_poly.type
_entity_poly.pdbx_seq_one_letter_code
_entity_poly.pdbx_strand_id
1 'polypeptide(L)'
;MTSPGSPQRIVFIDVDGTILEHGSVIAPSTISAIRSARRAGHLVYLCTGRSAADIHPDVRAIGFDGIISNGGAFGVRLDAAGGEEQVLAHLMPRELVDRMISYFEDGGIHYFLQTDDGVYASPGIGAMADEFFRQRRERHAEDLRALGMDDDEAPLPVIAYRPLSEADLGQVVKSTFISTDSASLDRAQADLGDAFHVIPGSIPLPGGSNGEIATLGVNKGSAIVEVLDLLGLPAADAVGIGDSWNDVEMFEAVGTAVAMGGADPELQAKADLVTTGVLDDGVHNALVRLGLV
;
A
#
# COMPACT_ATOMS: atom_id res chain seq x y z
N MET A 1 -1.30 29.76 11.52
CA MET A 1 -2.28 30.57 10.77
C MET A 1 -1.77 30.61 9.34
N THR A 2 -2.32 29.78 8.46
CA THR A 2 -2.02 29.85 7.02
C THR A 2 -2.52 31.19 6.51
N SER A 3 -1.71 31.90 5.71
CA SER A 3 -2.15 33.11 5.02
C SER A 3 -3.39 32.79 4.18
N PRO A 4 -4.43 33.63 4.19
CA PRO A 4 -5.57 33.44 3.32
C PRO A 4 -5.08 33.55 1.87
N GLY A 5 -5.01 32.40 1.16
CA GLY A 5 -4.66 32.39 -0.26
C GLY A 5 -3.67 31.32 -0.73
N SER A 6 -3.17 30.43 0.12
CA SER A 6 -2.41 29.27 -0.40
C SER A 6 -3.35 28.35 -1.17
N PRO A 7 -3.00 27.91 -2.38
CA PRO A 7 -3.83 26.98 -3.14
C PRO A 7 -4.04 25.68 -2.34
N GLN A 8 -5.25 25.11 -2.45
CA GLN A 8 -5.52 23.78 -1.91
C GLN A 8 -4.57 22.77 -2.56
N ARG A 9 -3.91 21.95 -1.75
CA ARG A 9 -3.08 20.84 -2.21
C ARG A 9 -3.71 19.51 -1.80
N ILE A 10 -3.34 18.46 -2.49
CA ILE A 10 -3.70 17.08 -2.13
C ILE A 10 -2.43 16.28 -1.84
N VAL A 11 -2.46 15.50 -0.75
CA VAL A 11 -1.34 14.66 -0.32
C VAL A 11 -1.78 13.21 -0.34
N PHE A 12 -1.06 12.39 -1.09
CA PHE A 12 -1.18 10.93 -1.10
C PHE A 12 -0.08 10.34 -0.24
N ILE A 13 -0.44 9.53 0.75
CA ILE A 13 0.51 9.00 1.73
C ILE A 13 0.40 7.46 1.74
N ASP A 14 1.52 6.79 1.54
CA ASP A 14 1.59 5.35 1.75
C ASP A 14 1.46 4.98 3.23
N VAL A 15 1.25 3.71 3.53
CA VAL A 15 1.00 3.22 4.88
C VAL A 15 2.23 2.55 5.48
N ASP A 16 2.69 1.46 4.88
CA ASP A 16 3.76 0.63 5.43
C ASP A 16 5.14 1.25 5.15
N GLY A 17 5.91 1.55 6.19
CA GLY A 17 7.19 2.26 6.04
C GLY A 17 7.06 3.78 5.89
N THR A 18 5.82 4.30 5.88
CA THR A 18 5.53 5.73 5.75
C THR A 18 4.72 6.27 6.93
N ILE A 19 3.52 5.77 7.19
CA ILE A 19 2.72 6.05 8.39
C ILE A 19 3.03 5.07 9.50
N LEU A 20 3.14 3.77 9.15
CA LEU A 20 3.40 2.67 10.05
C LEU A 20 4.86 2.23 9.98
N GLU A 21 5.54 2.22 11.13
CA GLU A 21 6.80 1.50 11.31
C GLU A 21 6.51 0.08 11.79
N HIS A 22 7.25 -0.91 11.24
CA HIS A 22 7.09 -2.33 11.59
C HIS A 22 5.66 -2.86 11.52
N GLY A 23 4.78 -2.21 10.73
CA GLY A 23 3.40 -2.65 10.50
C GLY A 23 2.38 -2.27 11.57
N SER A 24 2.77 -1.60 12.67
CA SER A 24 1.85 -1.27 13.78
C SER A 24 2.16 0.04 14.53
N VAL A 25 3.37 0.57 14.48
CA VAL A 25 3.75 1.75 15.27
C VAL A 25 3.56 3.03 14.46
N ILE A 26 2.84 4.00 15.01
CA ILE A 26 2.59 5.32 14.38
C ILE A 26 3.25 6.41 15.24
N ALA A 27 4.06 7.29 14.63
CA ALA A 27 4.57 8.46 15.32
C ALA A 27 3.41 9.43 15.65
N PRO A 28 3.28 9.93 16.91
CA PRO A 28 2.20 10.85 17.29
C PRO A 28 2.21 12.15 16.48
N SER A 29 3.38 12.58 16.02
CA SER A 29 3.56 13.74 15.13
C SER A 29 2.89 13.55 13.77
N THR A 30 2.92 12.34 13.21
CA THR A 30 2.26 11.97 11.95
C THR A 30 0.75 12.19 12.05
N ILE A 31 0.11 11.71 13.14
CA ILE A 31 -1.32 11.92 13.39
C ILE A 31 -1.65 13.41 13.46
N SER A 32 -0.83 14.15 14.19
CA SER A 32 -1.03 15.59 14.40
C SER A 32 -0.86 16.38 13.10
N ALA A 33 0.13 16.02 12.29
CA ALA A 33 0.44 16.68 11.03
C ALA A 33 -0.65 16.43 9.98
N ILE A 34 -1.10 15.19 9.78
CA ILE A 34 -2.19 14.86 8.85
C ILE A 34 -3.46 15.63 9.21
N ARG A 35 -3.84 15.63 10.51
CA ARG A 35 -5.01 16.38 10.97
C ARG A 35 -4.86 17.89 10.81
N SER A 36 -3.63 18.41 10.91
CA SER A 36 -3.37 19.84 10.72
C SER A 36 -3.44 20.25 9.26
N ALA A 37 -2.87 19.47 8.35
CA ALA A 37 -2.98 19.70 6.91
C ALA A 37 -4.45 19.73 6.45
N ARG A 38 -5.27 18.76 6.93
CA ARG A 38 -6.71 18.75 6.65
C ARG A 38 -7.43 20.00 7.21
N ARG A 39 -7.11 20.40 8.46
CA ARG A 39 -7.68 21.66 9.04
C ARG A 39 -7.24 22.92 8.30
N ALA A 40 -6.06 22.90 7.66
CA ALA A 40 -5.58 23.99 6.80
C ALA A 40 -6.31 24.04 5.44
N GLY A 41 -7.16 23.06 5.14
CA GLY A 41 -7.95 23.00 3.91
C GLY A 41 -7.31 22.17 2.79
N HIS A 42 -6.22 21.45 3.07
CA HIS A 42 -5.64 20.49 2.14
C HIS A 42 -6.38 19.16 2.21
N LEU A 43 -6.37 18.39 1.11
CA LEU A 43 -6.88 17.04 1.07
C LEU A 43 -5.77 16.05 1.40
N VAL A 44 -6.08 15.02 2.19
CA VAL A 44 -5.12 13.95 2.51
C VAL A 44 -5.75 12.60 2.23
N TYR A 45 -5.13 11.83 1.34
CA TYR A 45 -5.55 10.51 0.91
C TYR A 45 -4.54 9.45 1.34
N LEU A 46 -5.02 8.29 1.79
CA LEU A 46 -4.18 7.09 1.85
C LEU A 46 -3.99 6.55 0.43
N CYS A 47 -2.79 6.00 0.16
CA CYS A 47 -2.47 5.35 -1.10
C CYS A 47 -1.63 4.09 -0.83
N THR A 48 -2.29 2.93 -0.65
CA THR A 48 -1.68 1.71 -0.10
C THR A 48 -1.86 0.47 -0.97
N GLY A 49 -0.89 -0.45 -0.88
CA GLY A 49 -1.03 -1.81 -1.41
C GLY A 49 -1.99 -2.70 -0.63
N ARG A 50 -2.35 -2.33 0.61
CA ARG A 50 -3.30 -3.08 1.44
C ARG A 50 -4.71 -3.02 0.87
N SER A 51 -5.51 -4.07 1.14
CA SER A 51 -6.96 -3.97 0.96
C SER A 51 -7.56 -2.99 1.95
N ALA A 52 -8.73 -2.44 1.65
CA ALA A 52 -9.40 -1.53 2.58
C ALA A 52 -9.68 -2.19 3.95
N ALA A 53 -9.97 -3.50 3.96
CA ALA A 53 -10.20 -4.25 5.19
C ALA A 53 -8.93 -4.46 6.04
N ASP A 54 -7.74 -4.47 5.41
CA ASP A 54 -6.46 -4.73 6.07
C ASP A 54 -5.75 -3.44 6.55
N ILE A 55 -6.33 -2.27 6.31
CA ILE A 55 -5.79 -1.01 6.85
C ILE A 55 -5.95 -1.02 8.37
N HIS A 56 -4.82 -0.82 9.08
CA HIS A 56 -4.80 -0.81 10.54
C HIS A 56 -5.85 0.17 11.10
N PRO A 57 -6.66 -0.23 12.11
CA PRO A 57 -7.71 0.63 12.66
C PRO A 57 -7.20 2.01 13.13
N ASP A 58 -6.02 2.06 13.74
CA ASP A 58 -5.42 3.31 14.21
C ASP A 58 -5.02 4.24 13.05
N VAL A 59 -4.61 3.68 11.90
CA VAL A 59 -4.38 4.48 10.68
C VAL A 59 -5.70 5.07 10.19
N ARG A 60 -6.77 4.25 10.07
CA ARG A 60 -8.10 4.76 9.70
C ARG A 60 -8.59 5.84 10.67
N ALA A 61 -8.33 5.71 11.97
CA ALA A 61 -8.73 6.66 13.01
C ALA A 61 -8.01 8.01 12.95
N ILE A 62 -6.91 8.15 12.17
CA ILE A 62 -6.28 9.45 11.91
C ILE A 62 -7.27 10.36 11.21
N GLY A 63 -8.02 9.82 10.25
CA GLY A 63 -8.99 10.51 9.43
C GLY A 63 -8.37 11.04 8.13
N PHE A 64 -8.99 10.70 7.00
CA PHE A 64 -8.56 11.06 5.65
C PHE A 64 -9.74 11.58 4.84
N ASP A 65 -9.49 12.12 3.65
CA ASP A 65 -10.50 12.60 2.71
C ASP A 65 -10.80 11.55 1.62
N GLY A 66 -9.93 10.52 1.54
CA GLY A 66 -10.14 9.37 0.69
C GLY A 66 -9.08 8.30 0.88
N ILE A 67 -9.29 7.16 0.26
CA ILE A 67 -8.38 6.00 0.32
C ILE A 67 -8.26 5.42 -1.07
N ILE A 68 -7.03 5.25 -1.54
CA ILE A 68 -6.66 4.40 -2.66
C ILE A 68 -6.08 3.12 -2.06
N SER A 69 -6.70 1.98 -2.32
CA SER A 69 -6.35 0.67 -1.76
C SER A 69 -6.03 -0.35 -2.85
N ASN A 70 -5.55 -1.54 -2.44
CA ASN A 70 -5.18 -2.64 -3.34
C ASN A 70 -4.20 -2.19 -4.45
N GLY A 71 -3.26 -1.27 -4.13
CA GLY A 71 -2.27 -0.79 -5.07
C GLY A 71 -2.82 0.04 -6.22
N GLY A 72 -3.98 0.68 -6.04
CA GLY A 72 -4.63 1.49 -7.07
C GLY A 72 -5.90 0.88 -7.65
N ALA A 73 -6.24 -0.35 -7.28
CA ALA A 73 -7.42 -1.02 -7.84
C ALA A 73 -8.74 -0.47 -7.32
N PHE A 74 -8.77 0.03 -6.09
CA PHE A 74 -9.96 0.66 -5.51
C PHE A 74 -9.65 2.06 -5.00
N GLY A 75 -10.65 2.95 -5.11
CA GLY A 75 -10.62 4.26 -4.52
C GLY A 75 -11.96 4.64 -3.92
N VAL A 76 -11.93 5.20 -2.71
CA VAL A 76 -13.10 5.76 -2.06
C VAL A 76 -12.84 7.21 -1.66
N ARG A 77 -13.85 8.04 -1.79
CA ARG A 77 -13.91 9.37 -1.19
C ARG A 77 -14.64 9.27 0.14
N LEU A 78 -14.10 9.93 1.16
CA LEU A 78 -14.68 9.96 2.49
C LEU A 78 -15.35 11.30 2.74
N ASP A 79 -16.56 11.29 3.29
CA ASP A 79 -17.26 12.50 3.71
C ASP A 79 -16.98 12.82 5.19
N ALA A 80 -17.40 14.02 5.62
CA ALA A 80 -17.21 14.46 6.99
C ALA A 80 -18.04 13.66 8.03
N ALA A 81 -19.04 12.91 7.59
CA ALA A 81 -19.86 12.04 8.44
C ALA A 81 -19.33 10.60 8.49
N GLY A 82 -18.24 10.29 7.76
CA GLY A 82 -17.66 8.95 7.65
C GLY A 82 -18.33 8.08 6.59
N GLY A 83 -19.15 8.67 5.70
CA GLY A 83 -19.67 7.98 4.52
C GLY A 83 -18.57 7.73 3.49
N GLU A 84 -18.65 6.59 2.82
CA GLU A 84 -17.70 6.17 1.77
C GLU A 84 -18.43 6.19 0.41
N GLU A 85 -17.85 6.91 -0.55
CA GLU A 85 -18.28 6.90 -1.95
C GLU A 85 -17.19 6.24 -2.78
N GLN A 86 -17.48 5.10 -3.38
CA GLN A 86 -16.54 4.44 -4.28
C GLN A 86 -16.40 5.27 -5.57
N VAL A 87 -15.16 5.64 -5.88
CA VAL A 87 -14.82 6.48 -7.04
C VAL A 87 -13.97 5.74 -8.07
N LEU A 88 -13.27 4.68 -7.66
CA LEU A 88 -12.47 3.80 -8.54
C LEU A 88 -12.77 2.34 -8.23
N ALA A 89 -12.85 1.51 -9.29
CA ALA A 89 -12.90 0.05 -9.19
C ALA A 89 -12.31 -0.59 -10.46
N HIS A 90 -11.10 -1.07 -10.37
CA HIS A 90 -10.39 -1.75 -11.45
C HIS A 90 -10.30 -3.24 -11.16
N LEU A 91 -11.38 -3.96 -11.49
CA LEU A 91 -11.42 -5.41 -11.36
C LEU A 91 -10.54 -6.05 -12.45
N MET A 92 -9.83 -7.12 -12.07
CA MET A 92 -9.06 -7.91 -13.03
C MET A 92 -10.02 -8.64 -13.99
N PRO A 93 -9.87 -8.50 -15.31
CA PRO A 93 -10.66 -9.26 -16.27
C PRO A 93 -10.62 -10.76 -15.97
N ARG A 94 -11.78 -11.42 -16.07
CA ARG A 94 -11.91 -12.84 -15.70
C ARG A 94 -10.93 -13.74 -16.44
N GLU A 95 -10.70 -13.50 -17.72
CA GLU A 95 -9.71 -14.23 -18.50
C GLU A 95 -8.28 -14.08 -17.98
N LEU A 96 -7.93 -12.93 -17.40
CA LEU A 96 -6.64 -12.73 -16.76
C LEU A 96 -6.57 -13.46 -15.41
N VAL A 97 -7.65 -13.45 -14.63
CA VAL A 97 -7.72 -14.24 -13.39
C VAL A 97 -7.51 -15.72 -13.69
N ASP A 98 -8.21 -16.26 -14.68
CA ASP A 98 -8.10 -17.67 -15.06
C ASP A 98 -6.68 -18.00 -15.59
N ARG A 99 -6.06 -17.13 -16.40
CA ARG A 99 -4.67 -17.28 -16.88
C ARG A 99 -3.67 -17.31 -15.71
N MET A 100 -3.82 -16.39 -14.77
CA MET A 100 -2.95 -16.29 -13.60
C MET A 100 -3.08 -17.53 -12.69
N ILE A 101 -4.30 -17.96 -12.41
CA ILE A 101 -4.56 -19.18 -11.63
C ILE A 101 -3.91 -20.39 -12.30
N SER A 102 -4.14 -20.61 -13.61
CA SER A 102 -3.54 -21.71 -14.36
C SER A 102 -2.01 -21.69 -14.29
N TYR A 103 -1.41 -20.51 -14.45
CA TYR A 103 0.05 -20.35 -14.33
C TYR A 103 0.58 -20.79 -12.97
N PHE A 104 -0.10 -20.40 -11.89
CA PHE A 104 0.30 -20.79 -10.54
C PHE A 104 0.13 -22.29 -10.28
N GLU A 105 -1.01 -22.86 -10.69
CA GLU A 105 -1.32 -24.28 -10.50
C GLU A 105 -0.35 -25.17 -11.30
N ASP A 106 -0.07 -24.83 -12.56
CA ASP A 106 0.90 -25.55 -13.41
C ASP A 106 2.33 -25.44 -12.86
N GLY A 107 2.67 -24.31 -12.25
CA GLY A 107 3.97 -24.04 -11.63
C GLY A 107 4.12 -24.59 -10.21
N GLY A 108 3.06 -25.13 -9.59
CA GLY A 108 3.06 -25.53 -8.18
C GLY A 108 3.31 -24.36 -7.22
N ILE A 109 2.88 -23.16 -7.61
CA ILE A 109 3.06 -21.90 -6.85
C ILE A 109 1.81 -21.68 -6.00
N HIS A 110 1.98 -21.38 -4.73
CA HIS A 110 0.87 -21.02 -3.85
C HIS A 110 0.58 -19.52 -3.96
N TYR A 111 -0.71 -19.16 -3.85
CA TYR A 111 -1.14 -17.77 -4.04
C TYR A 111 -2.34 -17.41 -3.17
N PHE A 112 -2.49 -16.11 -2.98
CA PHE A 112 -3.68 -15.47 -2.42
C PHE A 112 -4.31 -14.60 -3.50
N LEU A 113 -5.63 -14.68 -3.66
CA LEU A 113 -6.40 -13.70 -4.42
C LEU A 113 -6.93 -12.63 -3.48
N GLN A 114 -6.89 -11.39 -3.91
CA GLN A 114 -7.41 -10.24 -3.17
C GLN A 114 -8.59 -9.64 -3.91
N THR A 115 -9.64 -9.38 -3.14
CA THR A 115 -10.86 -8.70 -3.57
C THR A 115 -11.10 -7.53 -2.60
N ASP A 116 -12.16 -6.74 -2.80
CA ASP A 116 -12.51 -5.70 -1.84
C ASP A 116 -12.95 -6.26 -0.48
N ASP A 117 -13.59 -7.44 -0.48
CA ASP A 117 -14.16 -8.06 0.73
C ASP A 117 -13.22 -9.04 1.46
N GLY A 118 -12.00 -9.29 0.94
CA GLY A 118 -11.04 -10.11 1.64
C GLY A 118 -9.96 -10.78 0.79
N VAL A 119 -9.27 -11.70 1.45
CA VAL A 119 -8.14 -12.47 0.92
C VAL A 119 -8.54 -13.94 0.87
N TYR A 120 -8.24 -14.61 -0.25
CA TYR A 120 -8.57 -15.99 -0.50
C TYR A 120 -7.34 -16.81 -0.86
N ALA A 121 -7.14 -17.93 -0.18
CA ALA A 121 -5.93 -18.73 -0.26
C ALA A 121 -6.09 -19.94 -1.19
N SER A 122 -5.09 -20.20 -2.02
CA SER A 122 -5.02 -21.42 -2.84
C SER A 122 -4.97 -22.68 -2.00
N PRO A 123 -5.47 -23.84 -2.50
CA PRO A 123 -5.39 -25.10 -1.78
C PRO A 123 -3.94 -25.46 -1.43
N GLY A 124 -3.74 -26.03 -0.24
CA GLY A 124 -2.42 -26.52 0.20
C GLY A 124 -1.45 -25.47 0.73
N ILE A 125 -1.79 -24.19 0.68
CA ILE A 125 -0.91 -23.12 1.18
C ILE A 125 -0.69 -23.17 2.71
N GLY A 126 -1.58 -23.84 3.48
CA GLY A 126 -1.68 -23.74 4.94
C GLY A 126 -0.35 -23.78 5.68
N ALA A 127 0.43 -24.87 5.55
CA ALA A 127 1.71 -24.98 6.28
C ALA A 127 2.73 -23.91 5.88
N MET A 128 2.75 -23.49 4.62
CA MET A 128 3.64 -22.43 4.13
C MET A 128 3.18 -21.05 4.63
N ALA A 129 1.87 -20.81 4.61
CA ALA A 129 1.30 -19.57 5.17
C ALA A 129 1.54 -19.49 6.69
N ASP A 130 1.33 -20.59 7.43
CA ASP A 130 1.58 -20.64 8.87
C ASP A 130 3.04 -20.31 9.20
N GLU A 131 3.98 -20.91 8.47
CA GLU A 131 5.41 -20.64 8.62
C GLU A 131 5.76 -19.19 8.27
N PHE A 132 5.23 -18.68 7.17
CA PHE A 132 5.42 -17.30 6.76
C PHE A 132 4.88 -16.30 7.80
N PHE A 133 3.66 -16.51 8.29
CA PHE A 133 3.09 -15.65 9.33
C PHE A 133 3.80 -15.80 10.68
N ARG A 134 4.34 -17.00 11.01
CA ARG A 134 5.16 -17.20 12.19
C ARG A 134 6.43 -16.35 12.12
N GLN A 135 7.17 -16.44 11.00
CA GLN A 135 8.39 -15.63 10.79
C GLN A 135 8.11 -14.13 10.82
N ARG A 136 6.98 -13.69 10.26
CA ARG A 136 6.55 -12.30 10.30
C ARG A 136 6.31 -11.84 11.74
N ARG A 137 5.61 -12.64 12.56
CA ARG A 137 5.38 -12.32 13.98
C ARG A 137 6.68 -12.29 14.80
N GLU A 138 7.56 -13.26 14.59
CA GLU A 138 8.85 -13.30 15.29
C GLU A 138 9.69 -12.05 14.99
N ARG A 139 9.79 -11.68 13.72
CA ARG A 139 10.50 -10.45 13.32
C ARG A 139 9.86 -9.21 13.94
N HIS A 140 8.54 -9.09 13.87
CA HIS A 140 7.83 -7.98 14.49
C HIS A 140 8.12 -7.87 16.00
N ALA A 141 8.07 -8.98 16.72
CA ALA A 141 8.41 -9.02 18.15
C ALA A 141 9.90 -8.65 18.42
N GLU A 142 10.82 -8.97 17.50
CA GLU A 142 12.21 -8.51 17.59
C GLU A 142 12.33 -7.00 17.37
N ASP A 143 11.63 -6.47 16.38
CA ASP A 143 11.60 -5.05 16.06
C ASP A 143 11.01 -4.22 17.23
N LEU A 144 9.88 -4.66 17.81
CA LEU A 144 9.28 -3.99 18.98
C LEU A 144 10.22 -4.00 20.19
N ARG A 145 10.88 -5.14 20.44
CA ARG A 145 11.88 -5.22 21.54
C ARG A 145 13.05 -4.26 21.33
N ALA A 146 13.48 -4.07 20.07
CA ALA A 146 14.52 -3.08 19.75
C ALA A 146 14.08 -1.63 20.02
N LEU A 147 12.77 -1.36 19.91
CA LEU A 147 12.16 -0.07 20.28
C LEU A 147 11.82 0.04 21.76
N GLY A 148 12.05 -1.02 22.58
CA GLY A 148 11.70 -1.05 24.00
C GLY A 148 10.20 -1.18 24.25
N MET A 149 9.46 -1.75 23.30
CA MET A 149 8.01 -1.99 23.35
C MET A 149 7.69 -3.48 23.53
N ASP A 150 6.56 -3.78 24.11
CA ASP A 150 6.01 -5.14 24.20
C ASP A 150 5.00 -5.40 23.06
N ASP A 151 4.79 -6.68 22.69
CA ASP A 151 3.87 -7.10 21.64
C ASP A 151 2.42 -6.59 21.85
N ASP A 152 2.01 -6.44 23.12
CA ASP A 152 0.67 -5.95 23.49
C ASP A 152 0.50 -4.44 23.23
N GLU A 153 1.59 -3.68 23.11
CA GLU A 153 1.55 -2.22 22.88
C GLU A 153 1.32 -1.87 21.42
N ALA A 154 1.75 -2.75 20.52
CA ALA A 154 1.62 -2.55 19.07
C ALA A 154 1.40 -3.90 18.36
N PRO A 155 0.26 -4.57 18.54
CA PRO A 155 0.02 -5.90 18.01
C PRO A 155 -0.03 -5.90 16.48
N LEU A 156 0.64 -6.88 15.87
CA LEU A 156 0.58 -7.07 14.44
C LEU A 156 -0.82 -7.56 14.03
N PRO A 157 -1.51 -6.90 13.08
CA PRO A 157 -2.79 -7.36 12.60
C PRO A 157 -2.71 -8.78 12.04
N VAL A 158 -3.66 -9.63 12.41
CA VAL A 158 -3.81 -10.98 11.86
C VAL A 158 -4.43 -10.87 10.48
N ILE A 159 -3.73 -11.33 9.45
CA ILE A 159 -4.29 -11.45 8.11
C ILE A 159 -5.19 -12.69 8.10
N ALA A 160 -6.50 -12.46 8.09
CA ALA A 160 -7.48 -13.52 7.91
C ALA A 160 -7.63 -13.83 6.42
N TYR A 161 -7.59 -15.11 6.07
CA TYR A 161 -7.89 -15.54 4.70
C TYR A 161 -8.93 -16.67 4.70
N ARG A 162 -9.70 -16.73 3.61
CA ARG A 162 -10.74 -17.73 3.36
C ARG A 162 -10.28 -18.72 2.30
N PRO A 163 -10.86 -19.93 2.20
CA PRO A 163 -10.57 -20.85 1.11
C PRO A 163 -10.87 -20.22 -0.26
N LEU A 164 -10.04 -20.52 -1.25
CA LEU A 164 -10.22 -20.07 -2.63
C LEU A 164 -11.61 -20.40 -3.20
N SER A 165 -12.20 -21.51 -2.77
CA SER A 165 -13.54 -21.94 -3.20
C SER A 165 -14.67 -20.98 -2.82
N GLU A 166 -14.42 -20.04 -1.92
CA GLU A 166 -15.37 -19.00 -1.51
C GLU A 166 -15.18 -17.70 -2.27
N ALA A 167 -14.12 -17.59 -3.09
CA ALA A 167 -13.81 -16.38 -3.82
C ALA A 167 -14.80 -16.13 -4.98
N ASP A 168 -15.30 -14.91 -5.11
CA ASP A 168 -15.88 -14.45 -6.37
C ASP A 168 -14.73 -14.04 -7.31
N LEU A 169 -14.42 -14.90 -8.26
CA LEU A 169 -13.35 -14.65 -9.23
C LEU A 169 -13.65 -13.46 -10.17
N GLY A 170 -14.87 -12.94 -10.18
CA GLY A 170 -15.23 -11.71 -10.88
C GLY A 170 -14.90 -10.44 -10.09
N GLN A 171 -14.49 -10.57 -8.82
CA GLN A 171 -14.14 -9.43 -7.94
C GLN A 171 -12.65 -9.35 -7.63
N VAL A 172 -11.83 -10.18 -8.26
CA VAL A 172 -10.38 -10.19 -8.04
C VAL A 172 -9.76 -8.92 -8.60
N VAL A 173 -8.85 -8.32 -7.83
CA VAL A 173 -8.11 -7.11 -8.23
C VAL A 173 -6.60 -7.33 -8.25
N LYS A 174 -6.12 -8.22 -7.38
CA LYS A 174 -4.69 -8.45 -7.17
C LYS A 174 -4.47 -9.87 -6.67
N SER A 175 -3.27 -10.38 -6.87
CA SER A 175 -2.80 -11.62 -6.27
C SER A 175 -1.44 -11.42 -5.63
N THR A 176 -1.19 -12.16 -4.56
CA THR A 176 0.15 -12.33 -3.99
C THR A 176 0.50 -13.80 -4.08
N PHE A 177 1.69 -14.14 -4.54
CA PHE A 177 2.14 -15.52 -4.60
C PHE A 177 3.35 -15.79 -3.71
N ILE A 178 3.50 -17.04 -3.33
CA ILE A 178 4.61 -17.55 -2.51
C ILE A 178 5.12 -18.83 -3.16
N SER A 179 6.44 -18.92 -3.35
CA SER A 179 7.10 -20.09 -3.92
C SER A 179 8.35 -20.46 -3.14
N THR A 180 8.64 -21.75 -3.02
CA THR A 180 9.91 -22.26 -2.50
C THR A 180 11.05 -22.17 -3.52
N ASP A 181 10.74 -21.84 -4.77
CA ASP A 181 11.74 -21.64 -5.83
C ASP A 181 12.05 -20.15 -5.96
N SER A 182 13.31 -19.79 -5.73
CA SER A 182 13.82 -18.42 -5.79
C SER A 182 13.70 -17.78 -7.17
N ALA A 183 13.58 -18.56 -8.25
CA ALA A 183 13.45 -18.06 -9.62
C ALA A 183 11.98 -17.82 -10.05
N SER A 184 10.99 -18.11 -9.18
CA SER A 184 9.58 -17.98 -9.58
C SER A 184 9.15 -16.54 -9.87
N LEU A 185 9.73 -15.56 -9.19
CA LEU A 185 9.46 -14.14 -9.46
C LEU A 185 9.94 -13.75 -10.86
N ASP A 186 11.19 -14.06 -11.20
CA ASP A 186 11.77 -13.71 -12.51
C ASP A 186 10.99 -14.38 -13.64
N ARG A 187 10.59 -15.66 -13.43
CA ARG A 187 9.74 -16.36 -14.42
C ARG A 187 8.37 -15.72 -14.55
N ALA A 188 7.71 -15.39 -13.43
CA ALA A 188 6.41 -14.72 -13.48
C ALA A 188 6.48 -13.37 -14.19
N GLN A 189 7.55 -12.60 -13.99
CA GLN A 189 7.79 -11.36 -14.72
C GLN A 189 7.97 -11.59 -16.23
N ALA A 190 8.71 -12.62 -16.62
CA ALA A 190 8.93 -12.96 -18.01
C ALA A 190 7.68 -13.49 -18.73
N ASP A 191 6.91 -14.35 -18.04
CA ASP A 191 5.81 -15.10 -18.67
C ASP A 191 4.47 -14.37 -18.60
N LEU A 192 4.29 -13.45 -17.64
CA LEU A 192 3.03 -12.76 -17.39
C LEU A 192 3.11 -11.24 -17.64
N GLY A 193 4.32 -10.68 -17.83
CA GLY A 193 4.53 -9.24 -17.94
C GLY A 193 3.89 -8.56 -19.17
N ASP A 194 3.34 -9.33 -20.11
CA ASP A 194 2.57 -8.82 -21.25
C ASP A 194 1.17 -8.30 -20.86
N ALA A 195 0.61 -8.79 -19.75
CA ALA A 195 -0.74 -8.45 -19.29
C ALA A 195 -0.79 -8.04 -17.80
N PHE A 196 0.26 -8.32 -17.06
CA PHE A 196 0.31 -8.07 -15.62
C PHE A 196 1.50 -7.22 -15.22
N HIS A 197 1.30 -6.41 -14.20
CA HIS A 197 2.37 -5.81 -13.41
C HIS A 197 2.78 -6.80 -12.33
N VAL A 198 4.02 -7.32 -12.44
CA VAL A 198 4.57 -8.32 -11.50
C VAL A 198 5.74 -7.70 -10.75
N ILE A 199 5.58 -7.50 -9.45
CA ILE A 199 6.58 -6.88 -8.59
C ILE A 199 7.00 -7.81 -7.46
N PRO A 200 8.22 -7.63 -6.89
CA PRO A 200 8.61 -8.34 -5.67
C PRO A 200 7.61 -8.10 -4.53
N GLY A 201 7.33 -9.13 -3.76
CA GLY A 201 6.54 -8.98 -2.54
C GLY A 201 7.35 -8.24 -1.47
N SER A 202 6.66 -7.44 -0.66
CA SER A 202 7.27 -6.60 0.39
C SER A 202 7.90 -7.38 1.55
N ILE A 203 7.61 -8.68 1.68
CA ILE A 203 8.12 -9.52 2.77
C ILE A 203 9.14 -10.50 2.22
N PRO A 204 10.42 -10.45 2.60
CA PRO A 204 11.43 -11.40 2.16
C PRO A 204 11.09 -12.84 2.54
N LEU A 205 11.22 -13.77 1.60
CA LEU A 205 11.06 -15.21 1.82
C LEU A 205 12.43 -15.90 1.66
N PRO A 206 13.13 -16.26 2.75
CA PRO A 206 14.42 -16.91 2.66
C PRO A 206 14.35 -18.25 1.91
N GLY A 207 15.19 -18.43 0.89
CA GLY A 207 15.26 -19.64 0.08
C GLY A 207 14.13 -19.84 -0.93
N GLY A 208 13.23 -18.87 -1.05
CA GLY A 208 12.14 -18.88 -2.01
C GLY A 208 11.98 -17.51 -2.67
N SER A 209 10.84 -17.30 -3.30
CA SER A 209 10.42 -16.00 -3.83
C SER A 209 8.94 -15.73 -3.57
N ASN A 210 8.59 -14.47 -3.52
CA ASN A 210 7.20 -14.04 -3.51
C ASN A 210 7.04 -12.82 -4.42
N GLY A 211 5.81 -12.55 -4.81
CA GLY A 211 5.51 -11.41 -5.65
C GLY A 211 4.05 -11.00 -5.56
N GLU A 212 3.79 -9.80 -6.03
CA GLU A 212 2.45 -9.27 -6.21
C GLU A 212 2.15 -9.15 -7.69
N ILE A 213 0.94 -9.48 -8.08
CA ILE A 213 0.46 -9.44 -9.47
C ILE A 213 -0.82 -8.62 -9.51
N ALA A 214 -0.81 -7.57 -10.31
CA ALA A 214 -1.98 -6.74 -10.63
C ALA A 214 -2.16 -6.63 -12.14
N THR A 215 -3.31 -6.16 -12.60
CA THR A 215 -3.53 -5.86 -14.02
C THR A 215 -2.56 -4.78 -14.48
N LEU A 216 -1.97 -4.96 -15.65
CA LEU A 216 -1.07 -3.96 -16.24
C LEU A 216 -1.76 -2.61 -16.36
N GLY A 217 -1.08 -1.54 -15.92
CA GLY A 217 -1.61 -0.19 -15.92
C GLY A 217 -2.46 0.16 -14.68
N VAL A 218 -2.75 -0.79 -13.80
CA VAL A 218 -3.38 -0.53 -12.50
C VAL A 218 -2.30 -0.45 -11.43
N ASN A 219 -2.02 0.74 -10.92
CA ASN A 219 -1.01 1.02 -9.91
C ASN A 219 -1.38 2.29 -9.12
N LYS A 220 -0.59 2.64 -8.11
CA LYS A 220 -0.83 3.84 -7.29
C LYS A 220 -0.87 5.11 -8.13
N GLY A 221 0.02 5.25 -9.11
CA GLY A 221 0.09 6.43 -9.97
C GLY A 221 -1.13 6.60 -10.87
N SER A 222 -1.57 5.52 -11.55
CA SER A 222 -2.78 5.58 -12.39
C SER A 222 -4.02 5.97 -11.61
N ALA A 223 -4.20 5.41 -10.40
CA ALA A 223 -5.31 5.75 -9.51
C ALA A 223 -5.24 7.21 -9.02
N ILE A 224 -4.04 7.72 -8.74
CA ILE A 224 -3.84 9.13 -8.38
C ILE A 224 -4.27 10.05 -9.52
N VAL A 225 -3.88 9.76 -10.76
CA VAL A 225 -4.28 10.55 -11.93
C VAL A 225 -5.81 10.59 -12.05
N GLU A 226 -6.50 9.46 -11.89
CA GLU A 226 -7.96 9.41 -11.94
C GLU A 226 -8.62 10.19 -10.80
N VAL A 227 -8.06 10.12 -9.58
CA VAL A 227 -8.57 10.91 -8.44
C VAL A 227 -8.35 12.40 -8.68
N LEU A 228 -7.21 12.81 -9.21
CA LEU A 228 -6.92 14.21 -9.55
C LEU A 228 -7.90 14.74 -10.61
N ASP A 229 -8.15 13.95 -11.65
CA ASP A 229 -9.12 14.30 -12.70
C ASP A 229 -10.54 14.44 -12.14
N LEU A 230 -10.96 13.50 -11.28
CA LEU A 230 -12.26 13.54 -10.60
C LEU A 230 -12.43 14.80 -9.73
N LEU A 231 -11.36 15.22 -9.05
CA LEU A 231 -11.38 16.39 -8.16
C LEU A 231 -11.12 17.71 -8.91
N GLY A 232 -10.72 17.65 -10.19
CA GLY A 232 -10.33 18.82 -10.97
C GLY A 232 -9.05 19.48 -10.46
N LEU A 233 -8.13 18.71 -9.84
CA LEU A 233 -6.88 19.21 -9.30
C LEU A 233 -5.72 18.88 -10.25
N PRO A 234 -4.81 19.83 -10.52
CA PRO A 234 -3.65 19.55 -11.34
C PRO A 234 -2.61 18.74 -10.55
N ALA A 235 -1.87 17.87 -11.23
CA ALA A 235 -0.78 17.09 -10.64
C ALA A 235 0.26 17.99 -9.93
N ALA A 236 0.48 19.24 -10.41
CA ALA A 236 1.39 20.20 -9.79
C ALA A 236 1.02 20.56 -8.33
N ASP A 237 -0.24 20.42 -7.94
CA ASP A 237 -0.73 20.65 -6.57
C ASP A 237 -0.78 19.35 -5.74
N ALA A 238 -0.38 18.21 -6.32
CA ALA A 238 -0.32 16.93 -5.65
C ALA A 238 1.05 16.66 -5.03
N VAL A 239 1.04 15.99 -3.87
CA VAL A 239 2.22 15.50 -3.16
C VAL A 239 2.06 13.99 -2.97
N GLY A 240 3.10 13.21 -3.23
CA GLY A 240 3.18 11.78 -2.90
C GLY A 240 4.24 11.54 -1.83
N ILE A 241 3.93 10.81 -0.76
CA ILE A 241 4.88 10.42 0.29
C ILE A 241 4.90 8.91 0.38
N GLY A 242 6.08 8.28 0.22
CA GLY A 242 6.24 6.83 0.19
C GLY A 242 7.66 6.38 0.50
N ASP A 243 7.88 5.08 0.60
CA ASP A 243 9.16 4.49 1.02
C ASP A 243 9.61 3.30 0.18
N SER A 244 8.76 2.73 -0.67
CA SER A 244 9.07 1.48 -1.35
C SER A 244 8.86 1.54 -2.87
N TRP A 245 9.33 0.50 -3.57
CA TRP A 245 9.32 0.45 -5.03
C TRP A 245 7.91 0.49 -5.65
N ASN A 246 6.86 0.16 -4.89
CA ASN A 246 5.47 0.30 -5.32
C ASN A 246 4.96 1.76 -5.29
N ASP A 247 5.80 2.72 -4.84
CA ASP A 247 5.49 4.15 -4.82
C ASP A 247 6.10 4.90 -6.02
N VAL A 248 6.87 4.23 -6.87
CA VAL A 248 7.53 4.89 -8.02
C VAL A 248 6.50 5.56 -8.92
N GLU A 249 5.43 4.86 -9.27
CA GLU A 249 4.37 5.42 -10.12
C GLU A 249 3.58 6.52 -9.40
N MET A 250 3.46 6.48 -8.07
CA MET A 250 2.94 7.60 -7.28
C MET A 250 3.85 8.83 -7.43
N PHE A 251 5.17 8.66 -7.30
CA PHE A 251 6.13 9.75 -7.44
C PHE A 251 6.08 10.37 -8.84
N GLU A 252 5.89 9.55 -9.88
CA GLU A 252 5.76 10.03 -11.26
C GLU A 252 4.44 10.78 -11.55
N ALA A 253 3.38 10.46 -10.79
CA ALA A 253 2.05 11.02 -11.01
C ALA A 253 1.81 12.36 -10.30
N VAL A 254 2.67 12.77 -9.37
CA VAL A 254 2.49 13.97 -8.55
C VAL A 254 3.47 15.09 -8.91
N GLY A 255 3.14 16.32 -8.53
CA GLY A 255 4.02 17.47 -8.72
C GLY A 255 5.15 17.59 -7.69
N THR A 256 5.07 16.85 -6.57
CA THR A 256 6.13 16.81 -5.56
C THR A 256 6.16 15.40 -4.95
N ALA A 257 7.24 14.68 -5.20
CA ALA A 257 7.51 13.37 -4.63
C ALA A 257 8.39 13.48 -3.39
N VAL A 258 8.03 12.77 -2.32
CA VAL A 258 8.78 12.74 -1.06
C VAL A 258 9.08 11.29 -0.69
N ALA A 259 10.34 10.93 -0.62
CA ALA A 259 10.77 9.63 -0.12
C ALA A 259 11.04 9.68 1.39
N MET A 260 10.67 8.63 2.11
CA MET A 260 11.00 8.46 3.52
C MET A 260 12.50 8.23 3.72
N GLY A 261 13.03 8.63 4.89
CA GLY A 261 14.45 8.50 5.19
C GLY A 261 14.94 7.05 5.29
N GLY A 262 14.04 6.10 5.55
CA GLY A 262 14.32 4.66 5.57
C GLY A 262 14.24 3.97 4.20
N ALA A 263 13.81 4.68 3.15
CA ALA A 263 13.68 4.13 1.81
C ALA A 263 15.04 3.76 1.18
N ASP A 264 15.00 2.85 0.21
CA ASP A 264 16.18 2.50 -0.59
C ASP A 264 16.80 3.76 -1.23
N PRO A 265 18.15 3.94 -1.20
CA PRO A 265 18.81 5.10 -1.79
C PRO A 265 18.50 5.33 -3.28
N GLU A 266 18.25 4.27 -4.05
CA GLU A 266 17.87 4.40 -5.46
C GLU A 266 16.44 4.91 -5.61
N LEU A 267 15.54 4.57 -4.69
CA LEU A 267 14.20 5.13 -4.63
C LEU A 267 14.23 6.60 -4.18
N GLN A 268 15.05 6.91 -3.14
CA GLN A 268 15.24 8.28 -2.68
C GLN A 268 15.73 9.21 -3.81
N ALA A 269 16.58 8.70 -4.70
CA ALA A 269 17.07 9.44 -5.86
C ALA A 269 15.99 9.76 -6.92
N LYS A 270 14.82 9.11 -6.86
CA LYS A 270 13.66 9.38 -7.74
C LYS A 270 12.72 10.44 -7.17
N ALA A 271 12.85 10.80 -5.89
CA ALA A 271 12.00 11.79 -5.24
C ALA A 271 12.60 13.20 -5.33
N ASP A 272 11.73 14.22 -5.29
CA ASP A 272 12.14 15.63 -5.21
C ASP A 272 12.71 15.99 -3.84
N LEU A 273 12.23 15.31 -2.79
CA LEU A 273 12.62 15.52 -1.40
C LEU A 273 12.82 14.18 -0.69
N VAL A 274 13.78 14.14 0.22
CA VAL A 274 13.90 13.06 1.21
C VAL A 274 13.59 13.64 2.59
N THR A 275 12.69 12.98 3.32
CA THR A 275 12.37 13.31 4.71
C THR A 275 13.09 12.38 5.68
N THR A 276 12.76 12.41 6.97
CA THR A 276 13.32 11.51 8.00
C THR A 276 12.57 10.16 8.06
N GLY A 277 13.00 9.25 8.93
CA GLY A 277 12.33 7.97 9.16
C GLY A 277 10.93 8.14 9.78
N VAL A 278 10.14 7.08 9.79
CA VAL A 278 8.77 7.08 10.31
C VAL A 278 8.72 7.59 11.74
N LEU A 279 9.56 7.02 12.63
CA LEU A 279 9.60 7.38 14.05
C LEU A 279 10.42 8.64 14.34
N ASP A 280 11.12 9.19 13.33
CA ASP A 280 11.85 10.46 13.38
C ASP A 280 11.01 11.60 12.79
N ASP A 281 9.69 11.55 12.98
CA ASP A 281 8.74 12.56 12.55
C ASP A 281 8.63 12.74 11.01
N GLY A 282 8.91 11.69 10.22
CA GLY A 282 9.10 11.79 8.77
C GLY A 282 7.95 12.46 8.01
N VAL A 283 6.71 12.01 8.20
CA VAL A 283 5.52 12.63 7.56
C VAL A 283 5.32 14.07 8.06
N HIS A 284 5.49 14.32 9.37
CA HIS A 284 5.40 15.66 9.93
C HIS A 284 6.41 16.61 9.28
N ASN A 285 7.67 16.20 9.23
CA ASN A 285 8.77 17.00 8.67
C ASN A 285 8.56 17.28 7.18
N ALA A 286 8.03 16.32 6.42
CA ALA A 286 7.65 16.52 5.03
C ALA A 286 6.58 17.60 4.89
N LEU A 287 5.47 17.49 5.65
CA LEU A 287 4.36 18.45 5.57
C LEU A 287 4.75 19.85 6.04
N VAL A 288 5.59 19.96 7.08
CA VAL A 288 6.15 21.26 7.53
C VAL A 288 7.02 21.90 6.43
N ARG A 289 7.95 21.12 5.85
CA ARG A 289 8.84 21.59 4.78
C ARG A 289 8.09 22.07 3.55
N LEU A 290 6.93 21.48 3.27
CA LEU A 290 6.06 21.86 2.16
C LEU A 290 5.07 22.98 2.51
N GLY A 291 5.06 23.46 3.76
CA GLY A 291 4.17 24.53 4.22
C GLY A 291 2.69 24.13 4.29
N LEU A 292 2.40 22.84 4.54
CA LEU A 292 1.05 22.29 4.58
C LEU A 292 0.46 22.17 5.99
N VAL A 293 1.28 22.47 7.02
CA VAL A 293 0.89 22.42 8.45
C VAL A 293 1.39 23.63 9.21
#